data_f50b9004bf0ef22de664f3a64506b82c
#
_entry.id   f50b9004bf0ef22de664f3a64506b82c
#
_cell.length_a   1.000
_cell.length_b   1.000
_cell.length_c   1.000
_cell.angle_alpha   90.00
_cell.angle_beta   90.00
_cell.angle_gamma   90.00
#
_symmetry.space_group_name_H-M   'P 1'
#
loop_
_entity.id
_entity.type
_entity.pdbx_description
1 polymer ?
#
loop_
_entity_poly.entity_id
_entity_poly.type
_entity_poly.pdbx_seq_one_letter_code
_entity_poly.pdbx_strand_id
1 'polypeptide(L)'
;MKDYNYERFTDDNIERAIRDAAGVENKTKFLHRRLELLLRTGKLLMESAADTGRIYRSLNRVAAFLGLPEDKLHIYVDYNMLMVNFGDEAHSYTKFQHCDKHGINMHALSDLSNLSWKAITNDYSIDRYEEELEKIANRKRNYSPWVTAIGAGFACGGFCIQFGCDWIAFLYASIAAIIGFRFKDIMMKRGFNSYMSMALATLISTIIAWSSYMLLPQTSNTPLHPLMACALFIVPGVPLINFVDDMLDNYISVGTSRAIHTALMLIAMSFGIALFIRLYDFSTGGSMFQLFENIPMTPHHSYWEYAVAAAISAMGFSMIFNIPKRLLPVVAIGGIITVCTRNFVNLGPSTNNIGLDMGIVIGSLIGSTLISLIAVKFAKWFRVPNHVITIPSVIPMIPGVLMYRFLVALIEMDGIIGEVTNAVKFGMAATLTILAIAIGVAIPNVFARKLIERKFHNLLNTAIESRRKRGKFVDLSKV
;
A
#
# COMPACT_ATOMS: atom_id res chain seq x y z
N MET A 1 -40.71 -14.35 56.95
CA MET A 1 -41.18 -13.17 56.22
C MET A 1 -40.22 -12.05 56.53
N LYS A 2 -39.37 -11.69 55.59
CA LYS A 2 -38.48 -10.52 55.71
C LYS A 2 -39.25 -9.34 55.12
N ASP A 3 -39.44 -8.31 55.93
CA ASP A 3 -40.06 -7.06 55.53
C ASP A 3 -39.23 -6.41 54.42
N TYR A 4 -39.79 -6.34 53.25
CA TYR A 4 -39.32 -5.46 52.20
C TYR A 4 -39.76 -4.03 52.54
N ASN A 5 -38.83 -3.22 53.00
CA ASN A 5 -39.02 -1.79 53.17
C ASN A 5 -39.15 -1.16 51.76
N TYR A 6 -40.37 -0.89 51.35
CA TYR A 6 -40.63 0.00 50.21
C TYR A 6 -40.27 1.43 50.66
N GLU A 7 -39.01 1.88 50.35
CA GLU A 7 -38.73 3.31 50.43
C GLU A 7 -39.70 4.03 49.48
N ARG A 8 -40.51 4.91 50.05
CA ARG A 8 -41.39 5.80 49.30
C ARG A 8 -40.53 6.60 48.33
N PHE A 9 -40.71 6.40 47.05
CA PHE A 9 -40.20 7.28 46.02
C PHE A 9 -40.85 8.65 46.22
N THR A 10 -40.15 9.57 46.85
CA THR A 10 -40.54 10.97 46.90
C THR A 10 -40.27 11.60 45.53
N ASP A 11 -41.04 12.60 45.12
CA ASP A 11 -40.90 13.30 43.83
C ASP A 11 -39.48 13.83 43.64
N ASP A 12 -38.80 14.25 44.70
CA ASP A 12 -37.38 14.68 44.70
C ASP A 12 -36.43 13.56 44.30
N ASN A 13 -36.68 12.31 44.69
CA ASN A 13 -35.81 11.18 44.33
C ASN A 13 -36.03 10.76 42.85
N ILE A 14 -37.23 10.91 42.33
CA ILE A 14 -37.53 10.68 40.91
C ILE A 14 -36.92 11.77 40.07
N GLU A 15 -37.03 13.04 40.45
CA GLU A 15 -36.36 14.15 39.75
C GLU A 15 -34.83 14.07 39.77
N ARG A 16 -34.20 13.60 40.88
CA ARG A 16 -32.78 13.32 40.93
C ARG A 16 -32.42 12.19 40.00
N ALA A 17 -33.12 11.07 40.01
CA ALA A 17 -32.87 9.94 39.13
C ALA A 17 -33.01 10.33 37.63
N ILE A 18 -34.00 11.18 37.29
CA ILE A 18 -34.17 11.72 35.93
C ILE A 18 -33.01 12.66 35.56
N ARG A 19 -32.58 13.54 36.46
CA ARG A 19 -31.42 14.43 36.23
C ARG A 19 -30.11 13.65 36.09
N ASP A 20 -29.90 12.63 36.91
CA ASP A 20 -28.73 11.76 36.84
C ASP A 20 -28.77 10.92 35.58
N ALA A 21 -29.92 10.36 35.18
CA ALA A 21 -30.10 9.64 33.94
C ALA A 21 -29.85 10.54 32.70
N ALA A 22 -30.35 11.78 32.70
CA ALA A 22 -30.09 12.74 31.64
C ALA A 22 -28.59 13.16 31.60
N GLY A 23 -27.95 13.26 32.76
CA GLY A 23 -26.52 13.50 32.91
C GLY A 23 -25.68 12.35 32.34
N VAL A 24 -26.04 11.11 32.65
CA VAL A 24 -25.39 9.89 32.11
C VAL A 24 -25.61 9.78 30.61
N GLU A 25 -26.82 10.03 30.10
CA GLU A 25 -27.11 9.99 28.66
C GLU A 25 -26.25 11.01 27.87
N ASN A 26 -26.08 12.23 28.36
CA ASN A 26 -25.24 13.23 27.72
C ASN A 26 -23.76 12.85 27.73
N LYS A 27 -23.27 12.25 28.80
CA LYS A 27 -21.88 11.78 28.91
C LYS A 27 -21.62 10.59 27.99
N THR A 28 -22.56 9.65 27.89
CA THR A 28 -22.48 8.51 26.99
C THR A 28 -22.47 8.96 25.53
N LYS A 29 -23.32 9.92 25.15
CA LYS A 29 -23.30 10.54 23.80
C LYS A 29 -21.95 11.19 23.48
N PHE A 30 -21.35 11.85 24.46
CA PHE A 30 -20.05 12.51 24.32
C PHE A 30 -18.91 11.49 24.11
N LEU A 31 -18.91 10.39 24.86
CA LEU A 31 -17.96 9.30 24.69
C LEU A 31 -18.14 8.61 23.33
N HIS A 32 -19.38 8.33 22.94
CA HIS A 32 -19.72 7.72 21.65
C HIS A 32 -19.17 8.52 20.48
N ARG A 33 -19.34 9.85 20.48
CA ARG A 33 -18.79 10.74 19.43
C ARG A 33 -17.27 10.63 19.32
N ARG A 34 -16.56 10.57 20.48
CA ARG A 34 -15.10 10.42 20.49
C ARG A 34 -14.65 9.08 19.92
N LEU A 35 -15.26 7.99 20.35
CA LEU A 35 -14.95 6.66 19.84
C LEU A 35 -15.28 6.54 18.33
N GLU A 36 -16.35 7.18 17.87
CA GLU A 36 -16.70 7.22 16.46
C GLU A 36 -15.67 7.98 15.62
N LEU A 37 -15.21 9.14 16.07
CA LEU A 37 -14.15 9.88 15.38
C LEU A 37 -12.83 9.09 15.33
N LEU A 38 -12.49 8.38 16.42
CA LEU A 38 -11.34 7.49 16.46
C LEU A 38 -11.45 6.37 15.42
N LEU A 39 -12.58 5.66 15.40
CA LEU A 39 -12.87 4.59 14.45
C LEU A 39 -12.88 5.10 13.00
N ARG A 40 -13.52 6.24 12.74
CA ARG A 40 -13.57 6.86 11.42
C ARG A 40 -12.17 7.24 10.91
N THR A 41 -11.30 7.74 11.80
CA THR A 41 -9.89 8.01 11.46
C THR A 41 -9.15 6.73 11.11
N GLY A 42 -9.32 5.68 11.89
CA GLY A 42 -8.71 4.38 11.63
C GLY A 42 -9.18 3.75 10.33
N LYS A 43 -10.50 3.80 10.06
CA LYS A 43 -11.07 3.34 8.78
C LYS A 43 -10.41 4.02 7.58
N LEU A 44 -10.31 5.35 7.61
CA LEU A 44 -9.70 6.11 6.51
C LEU A 44 -8.21 5.76 6.32
N LEU A 45 -7.47 5.47 7.41
CA LEU A 45 -6.09 4.98 7.32
C LEU A 45 -6.02 3.60 6.67
N MET A 46 -6.90 2.67 7.05
CA MET A 46 -6.99 1.34 6.44
C MET A 46 -7.36 1.42 4.95
N GLU A 47 -8.35 2.22 4.60
CA GLU A 47 -8.78 2.46 3.21
C GLU A 47 -7.72 3.18 2.37
N SER A 48 -6.69 3.76 3.00
CA SER A 48 -5.57 4.44 2.33
C SER A 48 -4.30 3.60 2.23
N ALA A 49 -4.37 2.30 2.55
CA ALA A 49 -3.26 1.34 2.57
C ALA A 49 -2.15 1.67 3.58
N ALA A 50 -2.50 2.15 4.78
CA ALA A 50 -1.56 2.29 5.88
C ALA A 50 -1.06 0.92 6.38
N ASP A 51 0.21 0.84 6.78
CA ASP A 51 0.73 -0.28 7.56
C ASP A 51 0.08 -0.31 8.95
N THR A 52 -0.04 -1.50 9.55
CA THR A 52 -0.75 -1.69 10.82
C THR A 52 -0.09 -0.91 11.96
N GLY A 53 1.24 -0.90 12.03
CA GLY A 53 1.97 -0.12 13.01
C GLY A 53 1.69 1.39 12.90
N ARG A 54 1.50 1.91 11.69
CA ARG A 54 1.10 3.30 11.47
C ARG A 54 -0.33 3.58 11.93
N ILE A 55 -1.26 2.66 11.69
CA ILE A 55 -2.64 2.78 12.17
C ILE A 55 -2.63 2.93 13.69
N TYR A 56 -1.98 2.02 14.41
CA TYR A 56 -1.87 2.10 15.88
C TYR A 56 -1.26 3.42 16.35
N ARG A 57 -0.12 3.83 15.80
CA ARG A 57 0.53 5.10 16.20
C ARG A 57 -0.34 6.31 15.93
N SER A 58 -1.10 6.32 14.84
CA SER A 58 -1.99 7.44 14.51
C SER A 58 -3.21 7.45 15.44
N LEU A 59 -3.80 6.28 15.71
CA LEU A 59 -4.94 6.15 16.60
C LEU A 59 -4.59 6.53 18.06
N ASN A 60 -3.42 6.12 18.55
CA ASN A 60 -2.96 6.52 19.90
C ASN A 60 -2.81 8.05 20.02
N ARG A 61 -2.30 8.73 19.00
CA ARG A 61 -2.26 10.20 18.98
C ARG A 61 -3.65 10.83 18.98
N VAL A 62 -4.55 10.27 18.16
CA VAL A 62 -5.93 10.77 18.09
C VAL A 62 -6.68 10.49 19.39
N ALA A 63 -6.47 9.32 20.01
CA ALA A 63 -7.02 9.00 21.32
C ALA A 63 -6.56 10.00 22.41
N ALA A 64 -5.26 10.29 22.44
CA ALA A 64 -4.71 11.31 23.34
C ALA A 64 -5.31 12.70 23.06
N PHE A 65 -5.49 13.07 21.78
CA PHE A 65 -6.19 14.29 21.41
C PHE A 65 -7.65 14.29 21.87
N LEU A 66 -8.36 13.18 21.69
CA LEU A 66 -9.76 13.03 22.13
C LEU A 66 -9.91 12.89 23.66
N GLY A 67 -8.80 12.83 24.40
CA GLY A 67 -8.81 12.69 25.86
C GLY A 67 -9.21 11.29 26.32
N LEU A 68 -8.92 10.27 25.53
CA LEU A 68 -9.10 8.86 25.92
C LEU A 68 -7.78 8.36 26.52
N PRO A 69 -7.73 8.00 27.81
CA PRO A 69 -6.52 7.49 28.46
C PRO A 69 -6.07 6.16 27.84
N GLU A 70 -4.76 6.01 27.63
CA GLU A 70 -4.18 4.84 26.98
C GLU A 70 -4.35 3.55 27.81
N ASP A 71 -4.31 3.67 29.14
CA ASP A 71 -4.48 2.58 30.11
C ASP A 71 -5.90 1.96 30.09
N LYS A 72 -6.89 2.68 29.55
CA LYS A 72 -8.29 2.26 29.44
C LYS A 72 -8.75 2.02 28.01
N LEU A 73 -7.86 2.20 27.04
CA LEU A 73 -8.17 2.10 25.61
C LEU A 73 -7.49 0.88 25.01
N HIS A 74 -8.27 -0.04 24.51
CA HIS A 74 -7.78 -1.21 23.76
C HIS A 74 -8.19 -1.09 22.29
N ILE A 75 -7.20 -1.06 21.41
CA ILE A 75 -7.39 -0.97 19.97
C ILE A 75 -7.02 -2.33 19.36
N TYR A 76 -7.89 -2.88 18.55
CA TYR A 76 -7.62 -4.09 17.78
C TYR A 76 -7.83 -3.81 16.29
N VAL A 77 -6.80 -4.06 15.49
CA VAL A 77 -6.79 -3.86 14.05
C VAL A 77 -6.67 -5.21 13.38
N ASP A 78 -7.64 -5.54 12.55
CA ASP A 78 -7.59 -6.68 11.64
C ASP A 78 -7.66 -6.18 10.19
N TYR A 79 -7.57 -7.09 9.21
CA TYR A 79 -7.56 -6.69 7.79
C TYR A 79 -8.81 -5.93 7.38
N ASN A 80 -10.01 -6.44 7.74
CA ASN A 80 -11.30 -5.86 7.38
C ASN A 80 -12.02 -5.16 8.52
N MET A 81 -11.46 -5.16 9.73
CA MET A 81 -12.17 -4.66 10.89
C MET A 81 -11.24 -3.88 11.82
N LEU A 82 -11.75 -2.80 12.35
CA LEU A 82 -11.17 -2.04 13.43
C LEU A 82 -12.12 -2.10 14.63
N MET A 83 -11.63 -2.54 15.78
CA MET A 83 -12.37 -2.57 17.02
C MET A 83 -11.65 -1.70 18.07
N VAL A 84 -12.44 -0.98 18.83
CA VAL A 84 -11.97 -0.17 19.96
C VAL A 84 -12.84 -0.50 21.16
N ASN A 85 -12.17 -0.87 22.25
CA ASN A 85 -12.77 -1.00 23.55
C ASN A 85 -12.24 0.10 24.47
N PHE A 86 -13.12 0.78 25.18
CA PHE A 86 -12.77 1.78 26.18
C PHE A 86 -13.53 1.47 27.48
N GLY A 87 -12.80 1.19 28.54
CA GLY A 87 -13.46 0.77 29.77
C GLY A 87 -12.52 0.64 30.97
N ASP A 88 -13.16 0.38 32.11
CA ASP A 88 -12.53 -0.04 33.35
C ASP A 88 -13.22 -1.32 33.87
N GLU A 89 -12.90 -1.73 35.10
CA GLU A 89 -13.46 -2.94 35.72
C GLU A 89 -15.01 -2.93 35.82
N ALA A 90 -15.64 -1.75 35.89
CA ALA A 90 -17.07 -1.60 36.06
C ALA A 90 -17.83 -1.32 34.76
N HIS A 91 -17.20 -0.62 33.80
CA HIS A 91 -17.86 -0.17 32.57
C HIS A 91 -16.97 -0.42 31.36
N SER A 92 -17.56 -0.98 30.30
CA SER A 92 -16.87 -1.26 29.04
C SER A 92 -17.72 -0.84 27.85
N TYR A 93 -17.13 -0.03 26.96
CA TYR A 93 -17.76 0.44 25.74
C TYR A 93 -16.96 -0.05 24.54
N THR A 94 -17.51 -1.02 23.83
CA THR A 94 -16.91 -1.59 22.63
C THR A 94 -17.61 -1.07 21.38
N LYS A 95 -16.83 -0.57 20.42
CA LYS A 95 -17.30 -0.23 19.07
C LYS A 95 -16.38 -0.85 18.05
N PHE A 96 -16.95 -1.24 16.91
CA PHE A 96 -16.20 -1.74 15.75
C PHE A 96 -16.62 -1.03 14.47
N GLN A 97 -15.72 -1.00 13.52
CA GLN A 97 -15.90 -0.41 12.22
C GLN A 97 -15.41 -1.38 11.15
N HIS A 98 -16.30 -1.75 10.23
CA HIS A 98 -15.94 -2.59 9.10
C HIS A 98 -15.31 -1.77 7.97
N CYS A 99 -14.30 -2.33 7.29
CA CYS A 99 -13.54 -1.72 6.21
C CYS A 99 -13.58 -2.63 4.99
N ASP A 100 -14.47 -2.32 4.03
CA ASP A 100 -14.66 -3.12 2.80
C ASP A 100 -13.72 -2.71 1.66
N LYS A 101 -13.16 -1.51 1.75
CA LYS A 101 -12.37 -0.92 0.67
C LYS A 101 -10.90 -0.88 1.05
N HIS A 102 -10.07 -1.56 0.27
CA HIS A 102 -8.61 -1.52 0.40
C HIS A 102 -8.00 -0.82 -0.81
N GLY A 103 -8.15 0.50 -0.83
CA GLY A 103 -7.55 1.35 -1.87
C GLY A 103 -6.15 1.81 -1.50
N ILE A 104 -5.44 2.37 -2.46
CA ILE A 104 -4.18 3.07 -2.22
C ILE A 104 -4.41 4.55 -2.42
N ASN A 105 -4.23 5.34 -1.35
CA ASN A 105 -4.34 6.80 -1.38
C ASN A 105 -3.27 7.45 -0.48
N MET A 106 -2.07 7.60 -1.02
CA MET A 106 -0.92 8.15 -0.27
C MET A 106 -1.10 9.62 0.12
N HIS A 107 -1.97 10.38 -0.59
CA HIS A 107 -2.31 11.73 -0.20
C HIS A 107 -3.15 11.73 1.08
N ALA A 108 -4.23 10.97 1.12
CA ALA A 108 -5.07 10.87 2.31
C ALA A 108 -4.27 10.32 3.51
N LEU A 109 -3.42 9.31 3.30
CA LEU A 109 -2.51 8.80 4.31
C LEU A 109 -1.61 9.90 4.91
N SER A 110 -1.05 10.75 4.06
CA SER A 110 -0.22 11.88 4.50
C SER A 110 -1.02 12.91 5.29
N ASP A 111 -2.21 13.27 4.80
CA ASP A 111 -3.07 14.27 5.44
C ASP A 111 -3.60 13.78 6.80
N LEU A 112 -4.01 12.51 6.91
CA LEU A 112 -4.44 11.90 8.17
C LEU A 112 -3.30 11.86 9.20
N SER A 113 -2.10 11.50 8.77
CA SER A 113 -0.92 11.53 9.63
C SER A 113 -0.61 12.95 10.14
N ASN A 114 -0.70 13.94 9.26
CA ASN A 114 -0.51 15.35 9.62
C ASN A 114 -1.63 15.87 10.52
N LEU A 115 -2.89 15.49 10.25
CA LEU A 115 -4.04 15.88 11.06
C LEU A 115 -3.91 15.38 12.51
N SER A 116 -3.50 14.11 12.70
CA SER A 116 -3.30 13.53 14.04
C SER A 116 -2.27 14.30 14.87
N TRP A 117 -1.23 14.86 14.23
CA TRP A 117 -0.25 15.71 14.90
C TRP A 117 -0.75 17.12 15.15
N LYS A 118 -1.35 17.76 14.12
CA LYS A 118 -1.87 19.13 14.23
C LYS A 118 -2.96 19.25 15.28
N ALA A 119 -3.82 18.25 15.40
CA ALA A 119 -4.90 18.23 16.36
C ALA A 119 -4.39 18.34 17.79
N ILE A 120 -3.32 17.61 18.13
CA ILE A 120 -2.76 17.62 19.48
C ILE A 120 -1.84 18.83 19.71
N THR A 121 -1.01 19.21 18.71
CA THR A 121 -0.06 20.32 18.88
C THR A 121 -0.72 21.69 18.88
N ASN A 122 -1.75 21.87 18.06
CA ASN A 122 -2.49 23.13 17.91
C ASN A 122 -3.77 23.17 18.75
N ASP A 123 -3.98 22.18 19.62
CA ASP A 123 -5.13 22.07 20.52
C ASP A 123 -6.48 22.29 19.83
N TYR A 124 -6.74 21.55 18.74
CA TYR A 124 -8.00 21.68 17.99
C TYR A 124 -9.23 21.38 18.87
N SER A 125 -10.37 21.99 18.55
CA SER A 125 -11.66 21.52 19.02
C SER A 125 -12.06 20.21 18.35
N ILE A 126 -12.95 19.44 18.97
CA ILE A 126 -13.46 18.19 18.39
C ILE A 126 -14.19 18.48 17.06
N ASP A 127 -14.98 19.56 17.01
CA ASP A 127 -15.72 19.96 15.79
C ASP A 127 -14.76 20.30 14.65
N ARG A 128 -13.68 21.04 14.93
CA ARG A 128 -12.65 21.34 13.93
C ARG A 128 -11.95 20.08 13.43
N TYR A 129 -11.67 19.14 14.33
CA TYR A 129 -11.06 17.87 13.93
C TYR A 129 -11.98 17.07 13.01
N GLU A 130 -13.27 16.99 13.35
CA GLU A 130 -14.29 16.33 12.54
C GLU A 130 -14.43 16.96 11.16
N GLU A 131 -14.47 18.28 11.08
CA GLU A 131 -14.52 19.03 9.82
C GLU A 131 -13.30 18.75 8.93
N GLU A 132 -12.09 18.77 9.50
CA GLU A 132 -10.85 18.48 8.76
C GLU A 132 -10.81 16.99 8.31
N LEU A 133 -11.30 16.07 9.15
CA LEU A 133 -11.41 14.66 8.82
C LEU A 133 -12.39 14.45 7.64
N GLU A 134 -13.52 15.15 7.63
CA GLU A 134 -14.48 15.13 6.52
C GLU A 134 -13.90 15.71 5.23
N LYS A 135 -13.15 16.80 5.30
CA LYS A 135 -12.46 17.36 4.14
C LYS A 135 -11.49 16.34 3.52
N ILE A 136 -10.78 15.56 4.36
CA ILE A 136 -9.87 14.52 3.87
C ILE A 136 -10.67 13.35 3.25
N ALA A 137 -11.74 12.90 3.91
CA ALA A 137 -12.59 11.80 3.44
C ALA A 137 -13.24 12.09 2.08
N ASN A 138 -13.72 13.33 1.89
CA ASN A 138 -14.43 13.76 0.68
C ASN A 138 -13.51 14.34 -0.40
N ARG A 139 -12.18 14.34 -0.18
CA ARG A 139 -11.23 14.89 -1.13
C ARG A 139 -11.20 14.10 -2.43
N LYS A 140 -11.36 14.77 -3.55
CA LYS A 140 -11.16 14.19 -4.89
C LYS A 140 -9.69 13.76 -5.08
N ARG A 141 -9.46 12.72 -5.87
CA ARG A 141 -8.12 12.29 -6.24
C ARG A 141 -7.37 13.40 -7.00
N ASN A 142 -6.04 13.47 -6.82
CA ASN A 142 -5.19 14.48 -7.49
C ASN A 142 -5.14 14.31 -9.01
N TYR A 143 -5.37 13.09 -9.48
CA TYR A 143 -5.27 12.69 -10.89
C TYR A 143 -6.63 12.22 -11.39
N SER A 144 -6.99 12.68 -12.58
CA SER A 144 -8.19 12.19 -13.25
C SER A 144 -8.01 10.70 -13.64
N PRO A 145 -9.11 9.98 -13.90
CA PRO A 145 -9.01 8.57 -14.28
C PRO A 145 -8.16 8.31 -15.53
N TRP A 146 -8.15 9.25 -16.49
CA TRP A 146 -7.29 9.14 -17.69
C TRP A 146 -5.81 9.42 -17.37
N VAL A 147 -5.52 10.42 -16.55
CA VAL A 147 -4.15 10.71 -16.10
C VAL A 147 -3.58 9.54 -15.30
N THR A 148 -4.41 8.89 -14.46
CA THR A 148 -4.00 7.67 -13.72
C THR A 148 -3.72 6.51 -14.68
N ALA A 149 -4.51 6.35 -15.76
CA ALA A 149 -4.27 5.32 -16.75
C ALA A 149 -2.97 5.58 -17.56
N ILE A 150 -2.71 6.85 -17.93
CA ILE A 150 -1.43 7.24 -18.55
C ILE A 150 -0.27 6.94 -17.59
N GLY A 151 -0.46 7.19 -16.29
CA GLY A 151 0.50 6.78 -15.25
C GLY A 151 0.76 5.27 -15.25
N ALA A 152 -0.27 4.45 -15.41
CA ALA A 152 -0.13 2.99 -15.54
C ALA A 152 0.68 2.60 -16.79
N GLY A 153 0.45 3.30 -17.90
CA GLY A 153 1.26 3.15 -19.11
C GLY A 153 2.72 3.45 -18.88
N PHE A 154 3.04 4.59 -18.27
CA PHE A 154 4.40 4.97 -17.93
C PHE A 154 5.06 3.98 -16.95
N ALA A 155 4.30 3.49 -15.98
CA ALA A 155 4.77 2.46 -15.06
C ALA A 155 5.22 1.20 -15.81
N CYS A 156 4.38 0.67 -16.67
CA CYS A 156 4.63 -0.56 -17.45
C CYS A 156 5.70 -0.38 -18.52
N GLY A 157 5.66 0.73 -19.26
CA GLY A 157 6.69 1.05 -20.25
C GLY A 157 8.08 1.19 -19.62
N GLY A 158 8.18 1.88 -18.48
CA GLY A 158 9.45 2.01 -17.76
C GLY A 158 9.99 0.66 -17.27
N PHE A 159 9.13 -0.26 -16.85
CA PHE A 159 9.54 -1.65 -16.60
C PHE A 159 10.04 -2.35 -17.87
N CYS A 160 9.38 -2.13 -19.02
CA CYS A 160 9.80 -2.73 -20.29
C CYS A 160 11.27 -2.40 -20.60
N ILE A 161 11.67 -1.14 -20.50
CA ILE A 161 13.07 -0.71 -20.67
C ILE A 161 14.00 -1.40 -19.66
N GLN A 162 13.58 -1.54 -18.40
CA GLN A 162 14.39 -2.21 -17.40
C GLN A 162 14.64 -3.70 -17.70
N PHE A 163 13.78 -4.32 -18.52
CA PHE A 163 13.94 -5.70 -19.00
C PHE A 163 14.76 -5.81 -20.30
N GLY A 164 15.29 -4.70 -20.80
CA GLY A 164 16.10 -4.68 -21.99
C GLY A 164 15.31 -4.40 -23.29
N CYS A 165 14.10 -3.83 -23.18
CA CYS A 165 13.30 -3.47 -24.34
C CYS A 165 13.75 -2.16 -24.98
N ASP A 166 13.50 -2.02 -26.29
CA ASP A 166 13.67 -0.74 -26.98
C ASP A 166 12.53 0.25 -26.66
N TRP A 167 12.72 1.52 -27.04
CA TRP A 167 11.76 2.60 -26.78
C TRP A 167 10.43 2.45 -27.57
N ILE A 168 10.43 1.66 -28.64
CA ILE A 168 9.20 1.34 -29.39
C ILE A 168 8.38 0.31 -28.61
N ALA A 169 9.03 -0.73 -28.09
CA ALA A 169 8.38 -1.70 -27.19
C ALA A 169 7.84 -1.02 -25.91
N PHE A 170 8.54 0.01 -25.39
CA PHE A 170 8.01 0.87 -24.32
C PHE A 170 6.64 1.45 -24.68
N LEU A 171 6.48 2.00 -25.89
CA LEU A 171 5.20 2.57 -26.34
C LEU A 171 4.10 1.51 -26.42
N TYR A 172 4.39 0.33 -26.93
CA TYR A 172 3.42 -0.77 -27.03
C TYR A 172 2.97 -1.24 -25.65
N ALA A 173 3.90 -1.47 -24.74
CA ALA A 173 3.60 -1.83 -23.36
C ALA A 173 2.77 -0.74 -22.65
N SER A 174 3.10 0.53 -22.92
CA SER A 174 2.38 1.68 -22.35
C SER A 174 0.94 1.77 -22.84
N ILE A 175 0.71 1.64 -24.14
CA ILE A 175 -0.65 1.69 -24.73
C ILE A 175 -1.50 0.52 -24.21
N ALA A 176 -0.96 -0.68 -24.21
CA ALA A 176 -1.63 -1.87 -23.69
C ALA A 176 -2.02 -1.70 -22.22
N ALA A 177 -1.11 -1.19 -21.39
CA ALA A 177 -1.36 -0.92 -19.97
C ALA A 177 -2.40 0.19 -19.75
N ILE A 178 -2.41 1.28 -20.53
CA ILE A 178 -3.41 2.34 -20.45
C ILE A 178 -4.81 1.78 -20.65
N ILE A 179 -5.00 0.99 -21.68
CA ILE A 179 -6.32 0.43 -22.04
C ILE A 179 -6.75 -0.60 -20.97
N GLY A 180 -5.86 -1.52 -20.59
CA GLY A 180 -6.15 -2.51 -19.55
C GLY A 180 -6.46 -1.87 -18.20
N PHE A 181 -5.71 -0.85 -17.78
CA PHE A 181 -5.99 -0.13 -16.54
C PHE A 181 -7.35 0.58 -16.58
N ARG A 182 -7.68 1.24 -17.70
CA ARG A 182 -9.00 1.88 -17.86
C ARG A 182 -10.13 0.86 -17.82
N PHE A 183 -9.96 -0.28 -18.48
CA PHE A 183 -10.94 -1.35 -18.43
C PHE A 183 -11.15 -1.84 -16.97
N LYS A 184 -10.07 -2.13 -16.23
CA LYS A 184 -10.15 -2.49 -14.80
C LYS A 184 -10.93 -1.46 -13.99
N ASP A 185 -10.58 -0.17 -14.13
CA ASP A 185 -11.24 0.93 -13.39
C ASP A 185 -12.74 1.00 -13.69
N ILE A 186 -13.15 0.80 -14.95
CA ILE A 186 -14.57 0.79 -15.35
C ILE A 186 -15.29 -0.41 -14.73
N MET A 187 -14.70 -1.60 -14.80
CA MET A 187 -15.28 -2.82 -14.23
C MET A 187 -15.48 -2.70 -12.72
N MET A 188 -14.45 -2.25 -12.00
CA MET A 188 -14.53 -2.04 -10.55
C MET A 188 -15.60 -1.00 -10.17
N LYS A 189 -15.73 0.09 -10.93
CA LYS A 189 -16.78 1.09 -10.70
C LYS A 189 -18.19 0.58 -10.97
N ARG A 190 -18.34 -0.43 -11.81
CA ARG A 190 -19.63 -1.11 -12.08
C ARG A 190 -19.95 -2.19 -11.03
N GLY A 191 -19.10 -2.36 -10.00
CA GLY A 191 -19.34 -3.32 -8.92
C GLY A 191 -18.89 -4.76 -9.21
N PHE A 192 -18.13 -4.99 -10.28
CA PHE A 192 -17.57 -6.32 -10.53
C PHE A 192 -16.50 -6.69 -9.50
N ASN A 193 -16.35 -7.99 -9.27
CA ASN A 193 -15.33 -8.50 -8.37
C ASN A 193 -13.93 -8.02 -8.77
N SER A 194 -13.13 -7.64 -7.79
CA SER A 194 -11.79 -7.05 -8.00
C SER A 194 -10.85 -7.99 -8.73
N TYR A 195 -10.81 -9.28 -8.34
CA TYR A 195 -9.93 -10.28 -8.96
C TYR A 195 -10.34 -10.58 -10.40
N MET A 196 -11.65 -10.71 -10.66
CA MET A 196 -12.16 -10.89 -12.02
C MET A 196 -11.82 -9.68 -12.90
N SER A 197 -11.98 -8.46 -12.38
CA SER A 197 -11.63 -7.24 -13.10
C SER A 197 -10.13 -7.17 -13.41
N MET A 198 -9.27 -7.68 -12.53
CA MET A 198 -7.83 -7.78 -12.76
C MET A 198 -7.48 -8.82 -13.83
N ALA A 199 -8.06 -10.02 -13.77
CA ALA A 199 -7.82 -11.08 -14.74
C ALA A 199 -8.23 -10.65 -16.15
N LEU A 200 -9.43 -10.07 -16.30
CA LEU A 200 -9.91 -9.58 -17.60
C LEU A 200 -9.09 -8.39 -18.12
N ALA A 201 -8.67 -7.50 -17.25
CA ALA A 201 -7.80 -6.38 -17.63
C ALA A 201 -6.43 -6.85 -18.11
N THR A 202 -5.86 -7.88 -17.47
CA THR A 202 -4.61 -8.49 -17.91
C THR A 202 -4.77 -9.17 -19.26
N LEU A 203 -5.83 -9.94 -19.46
CA LEU A 203 -6.16 -10.57 -20.73
C LEU A 203 -6.23 -9.52 -21.86
N ILE A 204 -6.95 -8.42 -21.65
CA ILE A 204 -7.08 -7.33 -22.65
C ILE A 204 -5.72 -6.68 -22.91
N SER A 205 -4.93 -6.37 -21.87
CA SER A 205 -3.60 -5.80 -22.04
C SER A 205 -2.70 -6.73 -22.86
N THR A 206 -2.74 -8.03 -22.60
CA THR A 206 -1.93 -9.03 -23.31
C THR A 206 -2.36 -9.13 -24.77
N ILE A 207 -3.67 -9.13 -25.08
CA ILE A 207 -4.20 -9.12 -26.45
C ILE A 207 -3.70 -7.89 -27.22
N ILE A 208 -3.72 -6.71 -26.59
CA ILE A 208 -3.28 -5.47 -27.24
C ILE A 208 -1.77 -5.49 -27.47
N ALA A 209 -0.98 -5.94 -26.49
CA ALA A 209 0.47 -6.09 -26.64
C ALA A 209 0.83 -7.06 -27.77
N TRP A 210 0.10 -8.18 -27.87
CA TRP A 210 0.24 -9.13 -28.97
C TRP A 210 -0.17 -8.55 -30.33
N SER A 211 -1.29 -7.81 -30.39
CA SER A 211 -1.73 -7.15 -31.60
C SER A 211 -0.69 -6.14 -32.12
N SER A 212 0.01 -5.45 -31.24
CA SER A 212 1.11 -4.54 -31.58
C SER A 212 2.27 -5.28 -32.24
N TYR A 213 2.61 -6.48 -31.76
CA TYR A 213 3.60 -7.36 -32.39
C TYR A 213 3.17 -7.80 -33.78
N MET A 214 1.90 -8.20 -33.97
CA MET A 214 1.39 -8.70 -35.26
C MET A 214 1.27 -7.61 -36.32
N LEU A 215 0.87 -6.40 -35.91
CA LEU A 215 0.65 -5.29 -36.86
C LEU A 215 1.95 -4.57 -37.25
N LEU A 216 2.93 -4.53 -36.36
CA LEU A 216 4.14 -3.72 -36.52
C LEU A 216 5.42 -4.51 -36.19
N PRO A 217 5.64 -5.72 -36.72
CA PRO A 217 6.73 -6.59 -36.26
C PRO A 217 8.13 -6.06 -36.61
N GLN A 218 8.25 -5.19 -37.61
CA GLN A 218 9.54 -4.67 -38.08
C GLN A 218 9.97 -3.35 -37.44
N THR A 219 9.14 -2.77 -36.55
CA THR A 219 9.42 -1.45 -36.00
C THR A 219 10.22 -1.52 -34.69
N SER A 220 10.22 -2.65 -34.00
CA SER A 220 10.90 -2.88 -32.74
C SER A 220 11.89 -4.03 -32.82
N ASN A 221 13.05 -3.89 -32.18
CA ASN A 221 14.04 -4.96 -32.05
C ASN A 221 13.66 -5.97 -30.95
N THR A 222 12.68 -5.61 -30.06
CA THR A 222 12.24 -6.41 -28.94
C THR A 222 10.70 -6.52 -28.90
N PRO A 223 10.06 -6.97 -29.99
CA PRO A 223 8.61 -6.81 -30.19
C PRO A 223 7.75 -7.69 -29.27
N LEU A 224 8.30 -8.77 -28.69
CA LEU A 224 7.59 -9.65 -27.74
C LEU A 224 7.65 -9.18 -26.29
N HIS A 225 8.60 -8.33 -25.94
CA HIS A 225 8.80 -7.88 -24.56
C HIS A 225 7.61 -7.09 -23.98
N PRO A 226 6.79 -6.35 -24.75
CA PRO A 226 5.56 -5.73 -24.22
C PRO A 226 4.62 -6.71 -23.53
N LEU A 227 4.58 -7.99 -23.95
CA LEU A 227 3.82 -9.04 -23.28
C LEU A 227 4.25 -9.23 -21.81
N MET A 228 5.53 -8.98 -21.52
CA MET A 228 6.09 -9.13 -20.19
C MET A 228 5.76 -7.95 -19.26
N ALA A 229 5.53 -6.77 -19.83
CA ALA A 229 5.38 -5.53 -19.05
C ALA A 229 3.95 -5.00 -19.01
N CYS A 230 3.10 -5.31 -19.99
CA CYS A 230 1.79 -4.69 -20.19
C CYS A 230 0.81 -4.85 -19.03
N ALA A 231 0.99 -5.87 -18.19
CA ALA A 231 0.12 -6.19 -17.05
C ALA A 231 0.68 -5.74 -15.69
N LEU A 232 1.91 -5.21 -15.63
CA LEU A 232 2.59 -4.89 -14.37
C LEU A 232 1.94 -3.78 -13.54
N PHE A 233 1.00 -3.02 -14.12
CA PHE A 233 0.18 -2.08 -13.35
C PHE A 233 -0.71 -2.74 -12.29
N ILE A 234 -0.92 -4.06 -12.36
CA ILE A 234 -1.70 -4.85 -11.39
C ILE A 234 -0.83 -5.32 -10.23
N VAL A 235 0.51 -5.41 -10.42
CA VAL A 235 1.41 -5.91 -9.37
C VAL A 235 1.17 -5.15 -8.07
N PRO A 236 0.79 -5.87 -7.00
CA PRO A 236 0.36 -5.26 -5.75
C PRO A 236 1.55 -4.82 -4.88
N GLY A 237 2.37 -3.90 -5.38
CA GLY A 237 3.62 -3.49 -4.73
C GLY A 237 3.46 -2.92 -3.31
N VAL A 238 2.42 -2.11 -3.07
CA VAL A 238 2.14 -1.58 -1.72
C VAL A 238 1.72 -2.70 -0.76
N PRO A 239 0.74 -3.57 -1.08
CA PRO A 239 0.41 -4.73 -0.26
C PRO A 239 1.59 -5.66 -0.02
N LEU A 240 2.46 -5.88 -1.03
CA LEU A 240 3.67 -6.71 -0.91
C LEU A 240 4.65 -6.20 0.15
N ILE A 241 4.86 -4.89 0.22
CA ILE A 241 5.74 -4.30 1.23
C ILE A 241 5.05 -4.31 2.60
N ASN A 242 3.77 -3.93 2.65
CA ASN A 242 3.05 -3.80 3.90
C ASN A 242 2.84 -5.14 4.62
N PHE A 243 2.63 -6.27 3.90
CA PHE A 243 2.47 -7.55 4.62
C PHE A 243 3.77 -7.99 5.30
N VAL A 244 4.93 -7.73 4.67
CA VAL A 244 6.22 -8.03 5.29
C VAL A 244 6.48 -7.09 6.47
N ASP A 245 6.20 -5.79 6.32
CA ASP A 245 6.31 -4.81 7.41
C ASP A 245 5.43 -5.22 8.62
N ASP A 246 4.18 -5.62 8.36
CA ASP A 246 3.27 -6.07 9.42
C ASP A 246 3.78 -7.34 10.12
N MET A 247 4.33 -8.30 9.38
CA MET A 247 4.92 -9.51 9.95
C MET A 247 6.17 -9.20 10.79
N LEU A 248 7.04 -8.30 10.32
CA LEU A 248 8.23 -7.87 11.05
C LEU A 248 7.89 -7.07 12.32
N ASP A 249 6.80 -6.30 12.31
CA ASP A 249 6.27 -5.58 13.46
C ASP A 249 5.38 -6.48 14.36
N ASN A 250 5.35 -7.81 14.14
CA ASN A 250 4.59 -8.82 14.90
C ASN A 250 3.05 -8.72 14.77
N TYR A 251 2.53 -8.08 13.72
CA TYR A 251 1.10 -8.09 13.38
C TYR A 251 0.78 -9.27 12.44
N ILE A 252 1.06 -10.50 12.89
CA ILE A 252 1.06 -11.72 12.05
C ILE A 252 -0.30 -11.96 11.39
N SER A 253 -1.43 -11.80 12.12
CA SER A 253 -2.79 -12.01 11.58
C SER A 253 -3.07 -11.10 10.39
N VAL A 254 -2.82 -9.79 10.54
CA VAL A 254 -3.04 -8.80 9.47
C VAL A 254 -2.08 -9.02 8.31
N GLY A 255 -0.80 -9.29 8.62
CA GLY A 255 0.24 -9.59 7.63
C GLY A 255 -0.13 -10.81 6.79
N THR A 256 -0.60 -11.89 7.42
CA THR A 256 -1.05 -13.12 6.72
C THR A 256 -2.26 -12.84 5.83
N SER A 257 -3.27 -12.12 6.32
CA SER A 257 -4.44 -11.76 5.52
C SER A 257 -4.06 -10.92 4.29
N ARG A 258 -3.14 -9.96 4.46
CA ARG A 258 -2.59 -9.16 3.34
C ARG A 258 -1.79 -10.01 2.36
N ALA A 259 -0.99 -10.97 2.84
CA ALA A 259 -0.23 -11.88 1.99
C ALA A 259 -1.14 -12.73 1.11
N ILE A 260 -2.21 -13.31 1.69
CA ILE A 260 -3.21 -14.09 0.95
C ILE A 260 -3.92 -13.23 -0.10
N HIS A 261 -4.38 -12.04 0.28
CA HIS A 261 -5.01 -11.11 -0.66
C HIS A 261 -4.07 -10.75 -1.82
N THR A 262 -2.81 -10.47 -1.52
CA THR A 262 -1.76 -10.18 -2.51
C THR A 262 -1.51 -11.37 -3.45
N ALA A 263 -1.46 -12.59 -2.90
CA ALA A 263 -1.33 -13.80 -3.71
C ALA A 263 -2.51 -13.98 -4.67
N LEU A 264 -3.75 -13.76 -4.19
CA LEU A 264 -4.96 -13.82 -5.05
C LEU A 264 -4.93 -12.77 -6.18
N MET A 265 -4.39 -11.57 -5.93
CA MET A 265 -4.22 -10.56 -6.99
C MET A 265 -3.22 -11.02 -8.06
N LEU A 266 -2.11 -11.65 -7.65
CA LEU A 266 -1.10 -12.19 -8.57
C LEU A 266 -1.65 -13.39 -9.35
N ILE A 267 -2.39 -14.28 -8.71
CA ILE A 267 -3.07 -15.40 -9.38
C ILE A 267 -4.05 -14.88 -10.43
N ALA A 268 -4.87 -13.88 -10.09
CA ALA A 268 -5.82 -13.28 -11.04
C ALA A 268 -5.10 -12.66 -12.26
N MET A 269 -3.97 -11.96 -12.02
CA MET A 269 -3.16 -11.40 -13.09
C MET A 269 -2.58 -12.51 -13.99
N SER A 270 -1.99 -13.53 -13.39
CA SER A 270 -1.37 -14.64 -14.12
C SER A 270 -2.39 -15.47 -14.90
N PHE A 271 -3.60 -15.65 -14.35
CA PHE A 271 -4.71 -16.32 -15.03
C PHE A 271 -5.12 -15.58 -16.30
N GLY A 272 -5.16 -14.24 -16.31
CA GLY A 272 -5.45 -13.47 -17.51
C GLY A 272 -4.40 -13.66 -18.62
N ILE A 273 -3.11 -13.77 -18.27
CA ILE A 273 -2.02 -14.05 -19.21
C ILE A 273 -2.13 -15.50 -19.72
N ALA A 274 -2.29 -16.48 -18.83
CA ALA A 274 -2.39 -17.89 -19.18
C ALA A 274 -3.61 -18.15 -20.08
N LEU A 275 -4.74 -17.51 -19.81
CA LEU A 275 -5.93 -17.62 -20.65
C LEU A 275 -5.66 -17.13 -22.08
N PHE A 276 -4.91 -16.03 -22.26
CA PHE A 276 -4.49 -15.58 -23.58
C PHE A 276 -3.61 -16.62 -24.28
N ILE A 277 -2.61 -17.15 -23.58
CA ILE A 277 -1.69 -18.17 -24.11
C ILE A 277 -2.48 -19.39 -24.60
N ARG A 278 -3.37 -19.92 -23.78
CA ARG A 278 -4.19 -21.10 -24.12
C ARG A 278 -5.15 -20.85 -25.29
N LEU A 279 -5.81 -19.69 -25.32
CA LEU A 279 -6.69 -19.32 -26.43
C LEU A 279 -5.92 -19.20 -27.76
N TYR A 280 -4.73 -18.63 -27.72
CA TYR A 280 -3.85 -18.49 -28.87
C TYR A 280 -3.38 -19.87 -29.36
N ASP A 281 -2.84 -20.72 -28.47
CA ASP A 281 -2.34 -22.05 -28.83
C ASP A 281 -3.46 -22.92 -29.40
N PHE A 282 -4.67 -22.86 -28.85
CA PHE A 282 -5.84 -23.54 -29.37
C PHE A 282 -6.22 -23.06 -30.74
N SER A 283 -6.11 -21.77 -31.03
CA SER A 283 -6.53 -21.19 -32.33
C SER A 283 -5.51 -21.40 -33.48
N THR A 284 -4.22 -21.48 -33.13
CA THR A 284 -3.14 -21.52 -34.13
C THR A 284 -2.42 -22.87 -34.21
N GLY A 285 -2.63 -23.76 -33.23
CA GLY A 285 -1.85 -25.00 -33.09
C GLY A 285 -0.38 -24.74 -32.72
N GLY A 286 -0.04 -23.50 -32.31
CA GLY A 286 1.31 -23.08 -31.95
C GLY A 286 1.65 -23.35 -30.49
N SER A 287 2.86 -22.95 -30.06
CA SER A 287 3.31 -23.01 -28.68
C SER A 287 3.71 -21.61 -28.19
N MET A 288 2.71 -20.79 -27.89
CA MET A 288 2.91 -19.44 -27.37
C MET A 288 3.57 -19.46 -25.99
N PHE A 289 3.30 -20.50 -25.21
CA PHE A 289 3.93 -20.70 -23.89
C PHE A 289 5.45 -20.76 -23.99
N GLN A 290 5.99 -21.54 -24.92
CA GLN A 290 7.44 -21.65 -25.14
C GLN A 290 8.04 -20.31 -25.58
N LEU A 291 7.36 -19.57 -26.47
CA LEU A 291 7.78 -18.22 -26.86
C LEU A 291 7.83 -17.29 -25.64
N PHE A 292 6.80 -17.33 -24.81
CA PHE A 292 6.67 -16.48 -23.63
C PHE A 292 7.72 -16.80 -22.55
N GLU A 293 8.00 -18.07 -22.29
CA GLU A 293 9.02 -18.51 -21.33
C GLU A 293 10.43 -18.10 -21.76
N ASN A 294 10.72 -18.21 -23.07
CA ASN A 294 12.04 -17.98 -23.64
C ASN A 294 12.34 -16.51 -24.00
N ILE A 295 11.41 -15.55 -23.76
CA ILE A 295 11.71 -14.13 -23.97
C ILE A 295 12.91 -13.74 -23.09
N PRO A 296 14.06 -13.34 -23.67
CA PRO A 296 15.24 -12.98 -22.90
C PRO A 296 15.00 -11.68 -22.13
N MET A 297 15.40 -11.66 -20.86
CA MET A 297 15.31 -10.47 -20.02
C MET A 297 16.74 -10.03 -19.64
N THR A 298 17.54 -9.75 -20.64
CA THR A 298 18.93 -9.34 -20.45
C THR A 298 19.04 -7.82 -20.42
N PRO A 299 19.31 -7.22 -19.27
CA PRO A 299 19.51 -5.79 -19.18
C PRO A 299 20.85 -5.43 -19.89
N HIS A 300 20.76 -4.62 -20.96
CA HIS A 300 21.89 -4.19 -21.77
C HIS A 300 21.94 -2.67 -22.02
N HIS A 301 21.01 -1.95 -21.43
CA HIS A 301 20.94 -0.50 -21.54
C HIS A 301 22.02 0.18 -20.70
N SER A 302 22.36 1.42 -21.09
CA SER A 302 23.22 2.31 -20.31
C SER A 302 22.53 2.79 -19.02
N TYR A 303 23.30 3.19 -18.01
CA TYR A 303 22.73 3.68 -16.75
C TYR A 303 21.81 4.89 -16.92
N TRP A 304 22.06 5.75 -17.90
CA TRP A 304 21.19 6.90 -18.14
C TRP A 304 19.80 6.48 -18.65
N GLU A 305 19.71 5.43 -19.48
CA GLU A 305 18.43 4.87 -19.95
C GLU A 305 17.67 4.23 -18.78
N TYR A 306 18.35 3.48 -17.92
CA TYR A 306 17.76 2.95 -16.69
C TYR A 306 17.29 4.06 -15.75
N ALA A 307 18.04 5.16 -15.64
CA ALA A 307 17.66 6.31 -14.81
C ALA A 307 16.37 6.96 -15.34
N VAL A 308 16.28 7.19 -16.65
CA VAL A 308 15.09 7.75 -17.29
C VAL A 308 13.90 6.81 -17.14
N ALA A 309 14.06 5.53 -17.41
CA ALA A 309 13.01 4.52 -17.29
C ALA A 309 12.52 4.38 -15.84
N ALA A 310 13.42 4.38 -14.87
CA ALA A 310 13.08 4.33 -13.45
C ALA A 310 12.31 5.57 -12.98
N ALA A 311 12.71 6.76 -13.42
CA ALA A 311 12.01 8.01 -13.13
C ALA A 311 10.58 7.97 -13.68
N ILE A 312 10.42 7.58 -14.95
CA ILE A 312 9.12 7.46 -15.62
C ILE A 312 8.24 6.44 -14.90
N SER A 313 8.77 5.27 -14.58
CA SER A 313 8.05 4.20 -13.88
C SER A 313 7.62 4.62 -12.48
N ALA A 314 8.53 5.21 -11.68
CA ALA A 314 8.23 5.69 -10.35
C ALA A 314 7.16 6.80 -10.34
N MET A 315 7.21 7.74 -11.28
CA MET A 315 6.16 8.76 -11.46
C MET A 315 4.83 8.13 -11.87
N GLY A 316 4.85 7.13 -12.76
CA GLY A 316 3.66 6.39 -13.18
C GLY A 316 2.93 5.73 -12.01
N PHE A 317 3.66 4.98 -11.18
CA PHE A 317 3.11 4.40 -9.94
C PHE A 317 2.65 5.45 -8.94
N SER A 318 3.35 6.58 -8.85
CA SER A 318 2.92 7.71 -8.00
C SER A 318 1.55 8.26 -8.37
N MET A 319 1.23 8.30 -9.66
CA MET A 319 -0.10 8.71 -10.14
C MET A 319 -1.17 7.67 -9.77
N ILE A 320 -0.88 6.37 -9.89
CA ILE A 320 -1.76 5.28 -9.48
C ILE A 320 -2.05 5.37 -7.97
N PHE A 321 -1.03 5.60 -7.16
CA PHE A 321 -1.13 5.67 -5.69
C PHE A 321 -1.65 7.00 -5.16
N ASN A 322 -2.02 7.92 -6.05
CA ASN A 322 -2.54 9.24 -5.70
C ASN A 322 -1.57 10.05 -4.82
N ILE A 323 -0.29 10.07 -5.14
CA ILE A 323 0.71 10.86 -4.43
C ILE A 323 0.52 12.36 -4.72
N PRO A 324 0.76 13.27 -3.75
CA PRO A 324 0.73 14.71 -4.00
C PRO A 324 1.66 15.11 -5.14
N LYS A 325 1.17 15.91 -6.11
CA LYS A 325 1.91 16.32 -7.32
C LYS A 325 3.29 16.90 -7.02
N ARG A 326 3.43 17.62 -5.91
CA ARG A 326 4.71 18.21 -5.46
C ARG A 326 5.81 17.21 -5.16
N LEU A 327 5.43 15.94 -4.91
CA LEU A 327 6.37 14.86 -4.58
C LEU A 327 6.80 14.05 -5.81
N LEU A 328 6.19 14.25 -6.99
CA LEU A 328 6.55 13.50 -8.19
C LEU A 328 8.06 13.60 -8.54
N PRO A 329 8.68 14.79 -8.54
CA PRO A 329 10.12 14.89 -8.81
C PRO A 329 10.97 14.16 -7.75
N VAL A 330 10.56 14.22 -6.48
CA VAL A 330 11.27 13.56 -5.38
C VAL A 330 11.25 12.04 -5.56
N VAL A 331 10.09 11.50 -5.91
CA VAL A 331 9.92 10.06 -6.16
C VAL A 331 10.63 9.64 -7.45
N ALA A 332 10.65 10.48 -8.49
CA ALA A 332 11.42 10.21 -9.71
C ALA A 332 12.92 10.03 -9.39
N ILE A 333 13.49 10.96 -8.63
CA ILE A 333 14.88 10.86 -8.15
C ILE A 333 15.06 9.61 -7.28
N GLY A 334 14.11 9.31 -6.40
CA GLY A 334 14.11 8.10 -5.60
C GLY A 334 14.16 6.83 -6.45
N GLY A 335 13.35 6.76 -7.52
CA GLY A 335 13.35 5.66 -8.48
C GLY A 335 14.70 5.51 -9.21
N ILE A 336 15.31 6.61 -9.62
CA ILE A 336 16.67 6.61 -10.21
C ILE A 336 17.66 5.99 -9.23
N ILE A 337 17.70 6.50 -8.00
CA ILE A 337 18.63 6.03 -6.97
C ILE A 337 18.47 4.52 -6.75
N THR A 338 17.23 4.05 -6.57
CA THR A 338 16.97 2.64 -6.26
C THR A 338 17.36 1.72 -7.41
N VAL A 339 16.93 2.00 -8.63
CA VAL A 339 17.17 1.13 -9.79
C VAL A 339 18.63 1.16 -10.21
N CYS A 340 19.28 2.33 -10.25
CA CYS A 340 20.69 2.40 -10.59
C CYS A 340 21.56 1.71 -9.54
N THR A 341 21.28 1.87 -8.24
CA THR A 341 21.98 1.16 -7.17
C THR A 341 21.77 -0.36 -7.27
N ARG A 342 20.52 -0.81 -7.49
CA ARG A 342 20.24 -2.25 -7.68
C ARG A 342 21.02 -2.79 -8.87
N ASN A 343 21.00 -2.10 -10.01
CA ASN A 343 21.67 -2.56 -11.22
C ASN A 343 23.20 -2.56 -11.06
N PHE A 344 23.77 -1.55 -10.41
CA PHE A 344 25.20 -1.51 -10.09
C PHE A 344 25.65 -2.71 -9.25
N VAL A 345 24.85 -3.11 -8.28
CA VAL A 345 25.18 -4.27 -7.42
C VAL A 345 24.85 -5.59 -8.11
N ASN A 346 23.75 -5.66 -8.88
CA ASN A 346 23.25 -6.89 -9.49
C ASN A 346 24.01 -7.30 -10.76
N LEU A 347 24.34 -6.34 -11.63
CA LEU A 347 24.91 -6.63 -12.95
C LEU A 347 26.42 -6.80 -12.87
N GLY A 348 26.98 -7.70 -13.70
CA GLY A 348 28.40 -7.81 -13.92
C GLY A 348 28.95 -6.69 -14.81
N PRO A 349 30.28 -6.52 -14.86
CA PRO A 349 30.94 -5.59 -15.77
C PRO A 349 30.59 -5.96 -17.23
N SER A 350 30.20 -4.96 -18.01
CA SER A 350 29.94 -5.10 -19.46
C SER A 350 30.56 -3.94 -20.23
N THR A 351 30.53 -3.98 -21.56
CA THR A 351 31.01 -2.91 -22.43
C THR A 351 30.37 -1.55 -22.13
N ASN A 352 29.15 -1.54 -21.62
CA ASN A 352 28.38 -0.31 -21.39
C ASN A 352 28.21 0.04 -19.91
N ASN A 353 28.49 -0.88 -18.96
CA ASN A 353 28.17 -0.71 -17.55
C ASN A 353 29.26 -1.29 -16.63
N ILE A 354 29.46 -0.61 -15.53
CA ILE A 354 30.27 -1.10 -14.39
C ILE A 354 29.32 -1.75 -13.40
N GLY A 355 29.66 -2.91 -12.84
CA GLY A 355 28.84 -3.58 -11.86
C GLY A 355 29.61 -4.58 -11.00
N LEU A 356 28.97 -5.06 -9.90
CA LEU A 356 29.60 -5.91 -8.88
C LEU A 356 29.23 -7.41 -9.01
N ASP A 357 28.25 -7.77 -9.82
CA ASP A 357 27.76 -9.14 -10.05
C ASP A 357 27.36 -9.89 -8.75
N MET A 358 26.74 -9.18 -7.80
CA MET A 358 26.31 -9.74 -6.52
C MET A 358 24.88 -10.33 -6.55
N GLY A 359 24.19 -10.22 -7.67
CA GLY A 359 22.85 -10.73 -7.89
C GLY A 359 21.72 -9.79 -7.45
N ILE A 360 20.50 -10.09 -7.96
CA ILE A 360 19.32 -9.21 -7.86
C ILE A 360 18.83 -9.03 -6.42
N VAL A 361 18.96 -10.04 -5.58
CA VAL A 361 18.47 -10.02 -4.18
C VAL A 361 19.28 -9.01 -3.36
N ILE A 362 20.63 -9.09 -3.43
CA ILE A 362 21.53 -8.19 -2.72
C ILE A 362 21.41 -6.77 -3.28
N GLY A 363 21.35 -6.64 -4.60
CA GLY A 363 21.15 -5.34 -5.26
C GLY A 363 19.85 -4.65 -4.81
N SER A 364 18.77 -5.43 -4.72
CA SER A 364 17.47 -4.90 -4.26
C SER A 364 17.47 -4.52 -2.78
N LEU A 365 18.14 -5.29 -1.92
CA LEU A 365 18.33 -4.96 -0.51
C LEU A 365 19.07 -3.63 -0.34
N ILE A 366 20.18 -3.47 -1.03
CA ILE A 366 21.01 -2.25 -0.90
C ILE A 366 20.27 -1.03 -1.49
N GLY A 367 19.64 -1.18 -2.66
CA GLY A 367 18.89 -0.09 -3.29
C GLY A 367 17.71 0.38 -2.44
N SER A 368 16.93 -0.54 -1.86
CA SER A 368 15.80 -0.21 -0.99
C SER A 368 16.23 0.37 0.36
N THR A 369 17.32 -0.13 0.94
CA THR A 369 17.90 0.43 2.18
C THR A 369 18.38 1.86 1.97
N LEU A 370 19.10 2.13 0.87
CA LEU A 370 19.61 3.46 0.57
C LEU A 370 18.51 4.49 0.44
N ILE A 371 17.48 4.21 -0.37
CA ILE A 371 16.36 5.16 -0.51
C ILE A 371 15.56 5.32 0.78
N SER A 372 15.42 4.27 1.59
CA SER A 372 14.73 4.35 2.87
C SER A 372 15.49 5.25 3.86
N LEU A 373 16.83 5.17 3.93
CA LEU A 373 17.68 6.08 4.71
C LEU A 373 17.50 7.54 4.27
N ILE A 374 17.52 7.77 2.97
CA ILE A 374 17.32 9.09 2.37
C ILE A 374 15.89 9.60 2.72
N ALA A 375 14.88 8.78 2.53
CA ALA A 375 13.49 9.14 2.78
C ALA A 375 13.23 9.48 4.25
N VAL A 376 13.82 8.77 5.21
CA VAL A 376 13.70 9.09 6.65
C VAL A 376 14.18 10.52 6.94
N LYS A 377 15.26 10.97 6.31
CA LYS A 377 15.79 12.31 6.48
C LYS A 377 14.92 13.37 5.81
N PHE A 378 14.49 13.13 4.57
CA PHE A 378 13.74 14.09 3.77
C PHE A 378 12.23 14.13 4.06
N ALA A 379 11.63 13.04 4.57
CA ALA A 379 10.21 12.99 4.92
C ALA A 379 9.78 14.12 5.87
N LYS A 380 10.66 14.50 6.80
CA LYS A 380 10.43 15.63 7.73
C LYS A 380 10.33 16.97 6.99
N TRP A 381 11.19 17.17 5.99
CA TRP A 381 11.19 18.41 5.18
C TRP A 381 9.92 18.54 4.36
N PHE A 382 9.49 17.44 3.74
CA PHE A 382 8.26 17.42 2.94
C PHE A 382 6.98 17.28 3.77
N ARG A 383 7.08 17.07 5.09
CA ARG A 383 5.96 16.83 6.01
C ARG A 383 5.04 15.69 5.54
N VAL A 384 5.64 14.59 5.14
CA VAL A 384 4.93 13.38 4.71
C VAL A 384 5.53 12.16 5.42
N PRO A 385 4.75 11.09 5.60
CA PRO A 385 5.31 9.82 6.02
C PRO A 385 6.37 9.32 5.03
N ASN A 386 7.46 8.74 5.50
CA ASN A 386 8.54 8.23 4.67
C ASN A 386 8.06 7.21 3.62
N HIS A 387 7.10 6.35 3.95
CA HIS A 387 6.50 5.38 3.02
C HIS A 387 5.90 6.03 1.77
N VAL A 388 5.40 7.26 1.86
CA VAL A 388 4.86 8.02 0.72
C VAL A 388 5.94 8.31 -0.33
N ILE A 389 7.21 8.41 0.09
CA ILE A 389 8.35 8.59 -0.80
C ILE A 389 8.97 7.24 -1.13
N THR A 390 9.23 6.39 -0.13
CA THR A 390 10.00 5.16 -0.28
C THR A 390 9.28 4.13 -1.15
N ILE A 391 7.98 3.87 -0.89
CA ILE A 391 7.25 2.80 -1.59
C ILE A 391 7.25 3.03 -3.11
N PRO A 392 6.79 4.17 -3.66
CA PRO A 392 6.77 4.34 -5.11
C PRO A 392 8.18 4.40 -5.73
N SER A 393 9.20 4.76 -4.95
CA SER A 393 10.59 4.73 -5.40
C SER A 393 11.15 3.32 -5.54
N VAL A 394 10.73 2.36 -4.71
CA VAL A 394 11.20 0.97 -4.76
C VAL A 394 10.37 0.07 -5.68
N ILE A 395 9.13 0.46 -6.01
CA ILE A 395 8.24 -0.34 -6.88
C ILE A 395 8.90 -0.72 -8.20
N PRO A 396 9.67 0.15 -8.88
CA PRO A 396 10.35 -0.24 -10.12
C PRO A 396 11.36 -1.40 -9.96
N MET A 397 11.71 -1.78 -8.73
CA MET A 397 12.56 -2.95 -8.46
C MET A 397 11.77 -4.24 -8.18
N ILE A 398 10.46 -4.17 -7.98
CA ILE A 398 9.64 -5.35 -7.65
C ILE A 398 9.70 -6.35 -8.81
N PRO A 399 9.99 -7.62 -8.53
CA PRO A 399 10.22 -8.64 -9.55
C PRO A 399 8.90 -9.17 -10.13
N GLY A 400 8.04 -8.27 -10.65
CA GLY A 400 6.71 -8.61 -11.14
C GLY A 400 6.71 -9.71 -12.21
N VAL A 401 7.67 -9.67 -13.13
CA VAL A 401 7.83 -10.67 -14.17
C VAL A 401 8.16 -12.04 -13.60
N LEU A 402 9.07 -12.13 -12.64
CA LEU A 402 9.39 -13.42 -12.01
C LEU A 402 8.19 -14.01 -11.29
N MET A 403 7.35 -13.15 -10.69
CA MET A 403 6.14 -13.59 -9.97
C MET A 403 5.12 -14.22 -10.91
N TYR A 404 4.78 -13.58 -12.01
CA TYR A 404 3.79 -14.16 -12.91
C TYR A 404 4.37 -15.30 -13.76
N ARG A 405 5.67 -15.28 -14.14
CA ARG A 405 6.32 -16.43 -14.78
C ARG A 405 6.24 -17.67 -13.89
N PHE A 406 6.49 -17.52 -12.58
CA PHE A 406 6.29 -18.60 -11.62
C PHE A 406 4.86 -19.13 -11.66
N LEU A 407 3.86 -18.26 -11.59
CA LEU A 407 2.46 -18.69 -11.55
C LEU A 407 1.96 -19.23 -12.89
N VAL A 408 2.37 -18.67 -14.01
CA VAL A 408 2.05 -19.20 -15.35
C VAL A 408 2.70 -20.57 -15.55
N ALA A 409 3.97 -20.73 -15.16
CA ALA A 409 4.63 -22.03 -15.21
C ALA A 409 3.93 -23.10 -14.33
N LEU A 410 3.36 -22.72 -13.17
CA LEU A 410 2.54 -23.62 -12.36
C LEU A 410 1.22 -24.03 -13.04
N ILE A 411 0.59 -23.10 -13.77
CA ILE A 411 -0.69 -23.35 -14.49
C ILE A 411 -0.46 -24.25 -15.71
N GLU A 412 0.67 -24.07 -16.39
CA GLU A 412 0.99 -24.76 -17.65
C GLU A 412 1.84 -26.04 -17.46
N MET A 413 2.16 -26.39 -16.22
CA MET A 413 3.08 -27.48 -15.90
C MET A 413 2.52 -28.86 -16.29
N ASP A 414 3.18 -29.54 -17.22
CA ASP A 414 2.87 -30.90 -17.64
C ASP A 414 3.66 -31.98 -16.87
N GLY A 415 4.38 -31.58 -15.83
CA GLY A 415 5.12 -32.52 -14.92
C GLY A 415 6.53 -32.84 -15.37
N ILE A 416 7.07 -32.16 -16.38
CA ILE A 416 8.45 -32.29 -16.82
C ILE A 416 9.40 -31.67 -15.78
N ILE A 417 10.45 -32.40 -15.38
CA ILE A 417 11.39 -31.95 -14.33
C ILE A 417 11.99 -30.57 -14.63
N GLY A 418 12.28 -30.27 -15.89
CA GLY A 418 12.81 -28.96 -16.31
C GLY A 418 11.86 -27.80 -16.04
N GLU A 419 10.57 -27.97 -16.29
CA GLU A 419 9.52 -26.97 -16.05
C GLU A 419 9.35 -26.71 -14.53
N VAL A 420 9.32 -27.78 -13.73
CA VAL A 420 9.27 -27.67 -12.26
C VAL A 420 10.47 -26.89 -11.74
N THR A 421 11.67 -27.20 -12.23
CA THR A 421 12.90 -26.53 -11.83
C THR A 421 12.87 -25.01 -12.16
N ASN A 422 12.41 -24.66 -13.37
CA ASN A 422 12.27 -23.26 -13.79
C ASN A 422 11.22 -22.53 -12.96
N ALA A 423 10.06 -23.14 -12.72
CA ALA A 423 9.01 -22.55 -11.88
C ALA A 423 9.55 -22.28 -10.45
N VAL A 424 10.18 -23.25 -9.82
CA VAL A 424 10.78 -23.08 -8.49
C VAL A 424 11.84 -21.97 -8.48
N LYS A 425 12.71 -21.90 -9.50
CA LYS A 425 13.73 -20.86 -9.63
C LYS A 425 13.11 -19.47 -9.70
N PHE A 426 12.07 -19.27 -10.52
CA PHE A 426 11.37 -17.99 -10.62
C PHE A 426 10.68 -17.61 -9.30
N GLY A 427 10.01 -18.57 -8.66
CA GLY A 427 9.32 -18.35 -7.39
C GLY A 427 10.27 -17.98 -6.25
N MET A 428 11.39 -18.68 -6.12
CA MET A 428 12.41 -18.40 -5.11
C MET A 428 13.06 -17.02 -5.36
N ALA A 429 13.45 -16.72 -6.60
CA ALA A 429 14.05 -15.44 -6.93
C ALA A 429 13.09 -14.27 -6.67
N ALA A 430 11.80 -14.42 -7.02
CA ALA A 430 10.77 -13.42 -6.74
C ALA A 430 10.60 -13.21 -5.24
N THR A 431 10.41 -14.28 -4.48
CA THR A 431 10.18 -14.23 -3.02
C THR A 431 11.35 -13.59 -2.28
N LEU A 432 12.57 -14.04 -2.56
CA LEU A 432 13.77 -13.50 -1.92
C LEU A 432 13.98 -12.02 -2.27
N THR A 433 13.71 -11.62 -3.52
CA THR A 433 13.82 -10.20 -3.93
C THR A 433 12.78 -9.32 -3.22
N ILE A 434 11.54 -9.79 -3.07
CA ILE A 434 10.49 -9.07 -2.34
C ILE A 434 10.86 -8.90 -0.87
N LEU A 435 11.30 -9.99 -0.23
CA LEU A 435 11.76 -9.94 1.16
C LEU A 435 12.94 -8.98 1.33
N ALA A 436 13.91 -9.01 0.40
CA ALA A 436 15.05 -8.11 0.42
C ALA A 436 14.63 -6.64 0.30
N ILE A 437 13.69 -6.31 -0.60
CA ILE A 437 13.14 -4.96 -0.75
C ILE A 437 12.43 -4.53 0.54
N ALA A 438 11.55 -5.36 1.07
CA ALA A 438 10.77 -5.02 2.26
C ALA A 438 11.65 -4.86 3.50
N ILE A 439 12.61 -5.76 3.72
CA ILE A 439 13.60 -5.67 4.80
C ILE A 439 14.44 -4.39 4.63
N GLY A 440 14.89 -4.08 3.42
CA GLY A 440 15.65 -2.86 3.14
C GLY A 440 14.85 -1.58 3.39
N VAL A 441 13.53 -1.59 3.15
CA VAL A 441 12.64 -0.48 3.52
C VAL A 441 12.43 -0.42 5.04
N ALA A 442 12.23 -1.57 5.70
CA ALA A 442 11.91 -1.66 7.12
C ALA A 442 13.08 -1.29 8.05
N ILE A 443 14.30 -1.76 7.75
CA ILE A 443 15.49 -1.57 8.61
C ILE A 443 15.72 -0.10 8.99
N PRO A 444 15.84 0.86 8.05
CA PRO A 444 16.05 2.25 8.42
C PRO A 444 14.88 2.86 9.20
N ASN A 445 13.66 2.37 8.93
CA ASN A 445 12.46 2.82 9.64
C ASN A 445 12.46 2.39 11.11
N VAL A 446 12.87 1.15 11.40
CA VAL A 446 12.99 0.63 12.77
C VAL A 446 14.04 1.41 13.56
N PHE A 447 15.21 1.65 12.97
CA PHE A 447 16.26 2.46 13.63
C PHE A 447 15.84 3.93 13.82
N ALA A 448 15.24 4.53 12.79
CA ALA A 448 14.74 5.89 12.88
C ALA A 448 13.59 6.02 13.90
N ARG A 449 12.73 5.02 14.05
CA ARG A 449 11.70 4.99 15.10
C ARG A 449 12.33 5.09 16.47
N LYS A 450 13.30 4.24 16.83
CA LYS A 450 13.97 4.26 18.15
C LYS A 450 14.61 5.62 18.47
N LEU A 451 15.21 6.30 17.48
CA LEU A 451 15.85 7.60 17.65
C LEU A 451 14.85 8.77 17.69
N ILE A 452 13.78 8.67 16.90
CA ILE A 452 12.78 9.72 16.74
C ILE A 452 11.68 9.58 17.79
N GLU A 453 11.31 8.39 18.18
CA GLU A 453 10.27 8.10 19.18
C GLU A 453 10.57 8.74 20.53
N ARG A 454 11.81 8.73 21.01
CA ARG A 454 12.16 9.45 22.25
C ARG A 454 11.77 10.92 22.18
N LYS A 455 12.06 11.59 21.08
CA LYS A 455 11.74 13.03 20.92
C LYS A 455 10.23 13.27 20.74
N PHE A 456 9.56 12.42 19.95
CA PHE A 456 8.12 12.52 19.74
C PHE A 456 7.31 12.04 20.95
N HIS A 457 7.78 11.05 21.66
CA HIS A 457 7.18 10.60 22.91
C HIS A 457 7.19 11.71 23.96
N ASN A 458 8.31 12.42 24.12
CA ASN A 458 8.39 13.56 25.00
C ASN A 458 7.41 14.68 24.60
N LEU A 459 7.33 15.02 23.30
CA LEU A 459 6.38 16.01 22.80
C LEU A 459 4.91 15.56 23.00
N LEU A 460 4.62 14.30 22.76
CA LEU A 460 3.30 13.73 22.96
C LEU A 460 2.93 13.75 24.44
N ASN A 461 3.82 13.31 25.32
CA ASN A 461 3.61 13.31 26.78
C ASN A 461 3.40 14.72 27.32
N THR A 462 4.20 15.70 26.90
CA THR A 462 4.01 17.11 27.27
C THR A 462 2.64 17.64 26.81
N ALA A 463 2.21 17.28 25.60
CA ALA A 463 0.90 17.66 25.10
C ALA A 463 -0.24 16.96 25.86
N ILE A 464 -0.08 15.68 26.19
CA ILE A 464 -1.03 14.89 27.01
C ILE A 464 -1.16 15.52 28.40
N GLU A 465 -0.06 15.79 29.08
CA GLU A 465 -0.06 16.42 30.41
C GLU A 465 -0.74 17.80 30.41
N SER A 466 -0.43 18.62 29.39
CA SER A 466 -1.07 19.92 29.20
C SER A 466 -2.59 19.80 29.06
N ARG A 467 -3.08 18.82 28.27
CA ARG A 467 -4.50 18.55 28.08
C ARG A 467 -5.15 17.96 29.35
N ARG A 468 -4.43 17.11 30.08
CA ARG A 468 -4.87 16.54 31.36
C ARG A 468 -5.08 17.65 32.41
N LYS A 469 -4.11 18.58 32.51
CA LYS A 469 -4.21 19.75 33.39
C LYS A 469 -5.40 20.66 33.04
N ARG A 470 -5.82 20.70 31.79
CA ARG A 470 -6.99 21.47 31.30
C ARG A 470 -8.33 20.70 31.44
N GLY A 471 -8.35 19.52 32.05
CA GLY A 471 -9.56 18.72 32.25
C GLY A 471 -10.18 18.18 30.96
N LYS A 472 -9.39 18.01 29.90
CA LYS A 472 -9.87 17.53 28.59
C LYS A 472 -9.92 16.01 28.46
N PHE A 473 -9.52 15.25 29.48
CA PHE A 473 -9.58 13.79 29.49
C PHE A 473 -10.93 13.30 30.00
N VAL A 474 -11.38 12.18 29.45
CA VAL A 474 -12.59 11.50 29.91
C VAL A 474 -12.28 10.79 31.23
N ASP A 475 -13.05 11.12 32.25
CA ASP A 475 -12.99 10.44 33.55
C ASP A 475 -14.20 9.50 33.62
N LEU A 476 -13.94 8.19 33.56
CA LEU A 476 -15.00 7.17 33.60
C LEU A 476 -15.71 7.12 34.94
N SER A 477 -15.04 7.52 36.05
CA SER A 477 -15.70 7.59 37.37
C SER A 477 -16.80 8.66 37.41
N LYS A 478 -16.85 9.53 36.38
CA LYS A 478 -17.84 10.59 36.22
C LYS A 478 -18.78 10.34 35.04
N VAL A 479 -18.66 9.24 34.33
CA VAL A 479 -19.51 8.78 33.26
C VAL A 479 -20.47 7.73 33.76
#